data_af0f27b9e62e6b3edca681728474c5ad
#
_entry.id   af0f27b9e62e6b3edca681728474c5ad
#
_cell.length_a   1.000
_cell.length_b   1.000
_cell.length_c   1.000
_cell.angle_alpha   90.00
_cell.angle_beta   90.00
_cell.angle_gamma   90.00
#
_symmetry.space_group_name_H-M   'P 1'
#
loop_
_entity.id
_entity.type
_entity.pdbx_description
1 polymer ?
#
loop_
_entity_poly.entity_id
_entity_poly.type
_entity_poly.pdbx_seq_one_letter_code
_entity_poly.pdbx_strand_id
1 'polypeptide(L)'
;MQEELYPPPDGSVREEMDDARLLDLDAEQESPFLRGQKRIPARRSGLPKKTATRVTWVIAAVCVLLLCGAAYAALYSYGKHSWRFRLESSDDIEIAGLHNVTHSQIMEVLGGDIGRNIFFVPLSERQTQLEQIPWVESASVMRFVPNRLKVEIHERTPVAFARVGSKILLIDAGGSLMDLPGTGKTKFSFPVILGASAGEPLSTRAARMKIYNELIGQLDSGGAQYSHDISEVDLSDPDDVKVLASDPQGAVLVHLGSSDYLDRYKIYVSHVQDWRQQFDKLESVDLRYDRQIVVNPDLRGAEKPAPMSLSAIKAAMAVGVKPAALVTRAPTHSKTVGPVPVANTTVTKPPAKPMTGPLRVSAKPSKKWTPKKNPVVKKVQAKAKPVVVQAASQTKVPARAKPVAVTSSSSKKPSPSINTQEQP
;
A
#
# COMPACT_ATOMS: atom_id res chain seq x y z
N MET A 1 58.43 -32.59 -30.80
CA MET A 1 58.34 -34.05 -30.70
C MET A 1 57.12 -34.38 -31.56
N GLN A 2 57.39 -34.61 -32.77
CA GLN A 2 57.57 -35.90 -33.52
C GLN A 2 56.13 -36.36 -33.84
N GLU A 3 55.77 -36.17 -35.12
CA GLU A 3 55.97 -37.13 -36.24
C GLU A 3 54.96 -38.27 -36.09
N GLU A 4 54.29 -38.71 -37.09
CA GLU A 4 54.57 -39.10 -38.48
C GLU A 4 53.26 -39.22 -39.25
N LEU A 5 52.96 -38.69 -40.34
CA LEU A 5 53.52 -38.98 -41.68
C LEU A 5 53.33 -40.41 -42.10
N TYR A 6 52.32 -40.73 -42.96
CA TYR A 6 52.45 -41.81 -43.93
C TYR A 6 51.67 -41.46 -45.23
N PRO A 7 52.35 -41.60 -46.37
CA PRO A 7 51.83 -41.27 -47.68
C PRO A 7 51.15 -42.46 -48.38
N PRO A 8 50.51 -42.21 -49.52
CA PRO A 8 49.85 -43.26 -50.31
C PRO A 8 50.77 -44.04 -51.24
N PRO A 9 50.41 -45.24 -51.63
CA PRO A 9 51.09 -45.88 -52.77
C PRO A 9 50.32 -45.65 -54.05
N ASP A 10 51.04 -45.06 -54.98
CA ASP A 10 50.88 -45.10 -56.43
C ASP A 10 51.24 -46.50 -56.96
N GLY A 11 50.69 -46.88 -58.08
CA GLY A 11 51.09 -48.11 -58.72
C GLY A 11 50.21 -48.60 -59.83
N SER A 12 50.33 -47.90 -60.97
CA SER A 12 50.00 -48.43 -62.29
C SER A 12 50.71 -49.74 -62.56
N VAL A 13 50.04 -50.75 -63.02
CA VAL A 13 50.59 -51.70 -63.98
C VAL A 13 49.51 -52.08 -65.00
N ARG A 14 49.85 -51.67 -66.17
CA ARG A 14 49.33 -52.02 -67.45
C ARG A 14 50.01 -53.31 -67.82
N GLU A 15 49.29 -54.36 -68.19
CA GLU A 15 49.82 -55.40 -69.08
C GLU A 15 48.71 -55.90 -70.02
N GLU A 16 48.99 -55.60 -71.25
CA GLU A 16 48.50 -56.28 -72.45
C GLU A 16 48.96 -57.71 -72.42
N MET A 17 48.13 -58.58 -72.94
CA MET A 17 48.42 -59.68 -73.83
C MET A 17 47.08 -60.26 -74.33
N ASP A 18 46.82 -60.03 -75.54
CA ASP A 18 47.08 -60.81 -76.76
C ASP A 18 46.33 -62.17 -76.82
N ASP A 19 45.57 -62.25 -77.87
CA ASP A 19 45.30 -63.30 -78.83
C ASP A 19 45.27 -64.73 -78.36
N ALA A 20 44.16 -65.33 -78.56
CA ALA A 20 44.03 -66.62 -79.22
C ALA A 20 42.53 -66.86 -79.54
N ARG A 21 42.18 -66.55 -80.74
CA ARG A 21 41.76 -67.49 -81.84
C ARG A 21 40.89 -68.66 -81.48
N LEU A 22 39.75 -68.51 -82.07
CA LEU A 22 38.97 -69.57 -82.80
C LEU A 22 38.67 -70.87 -82.06
N LEU A 23 37.45 -71.07 -81.87
CA LEU A 23 36.76 -72.21 -82.44
C LEU A 23 35.27 -71.90 -82.58
N ASP A 24 34.92 -71.70 -83.84
CA ASP A 24 33.61 -71.85 -84.35
C ASP A 24 33.18 -73.29 -84.03
N LEU A 25 32.19 -73.51 -83.31
CA LEU A 25 31.40 -74.72 -83.31
C LEU A 25 29.92 -74.32 -83.34
N ASP A 26 29.53 -74.44 -84.52
CA ASP A 26 28.19 -74.48 -85.04
C ASP A 26 27.14 -74.92 -84.05
N ALA A 27 26.13 -74.15 -84.17
CA ALA A 27 24.81 -74.57 -84.42
C ALA A 27 24.02 -75.39 -83.41
N GLU A 28 22.97 -74.85 -83.18
CA GLU A 28 21.73 -75.60 -82.93
C GLU A 28 21.67 -76.34 -81.60
N GLN A 29 21.24 -75.59 -80.67
CA GLN A 29 20.00 -75.94 -79.90
C GLN A 29 19.67 -74.81 -78.95
N GLU A 30 19.00 -73.80 -79.46
CA GLU A 30 18.30 -72.83 -78.57
C GLU A 30 17.28 -73.66 -77.81
N SER A 31 17.55 -73.89 -76.54
CA SER A 31 16.54 -74.47 -75.64
C SER A 31 15.41 -73.47 -75.50
N PRO A 32 14.17 -73.99 -75.69
CA PRO A 32 12.97 -73.07 -75.71
C PRO A 32 12.62 -72.48 -74.38
N PHE A 33 13.53 -72.50 -73.38
CA PHE A 33 13.31 -72.01 -72.03
C PHE A 33 14.02 -70.69 -71.70
N LEU A 34 14.81 -70.13 -72.61
CA LEU A 34 15.39 -68.80 -72.44
C LEU A 34 14.57 -67.72 -73.17
N ARG A 35 13.24 -67.71 -72.91
CA ARG A 35 12.50 -66.47 -73.19
C ARG A 35 13.03 -65.39 -72.25
N GLY A 36 13.75 -64.43 -72.80
CA GLY A 36 14.16 -63.26 -72.12
C GLY A 36 13.02 -62.62 -71.34
N GLN A 37 13.07 -62.69 -70.07
CA GLN A 37 12.17 -61.89 -69.24
C GLN A 37 12.30 -60.44 -69.65
N LYS A 38 11.32 -59.92 -70.42
CA LYS A 38 11.17 -58.51 -70.65
C LYS A 38 11.09 -57.88 -69.27
N ARG A 39 12.15 -57.21 -68.87
CA ARG A 39 12.14 -56.33 -67.66
C ARG A 39 10.97 -55.38 -67.86
N ILE A 40 9.88 -55.64 -67.09
CA ILE A 40 8.74 -54.76 -67.02
C ILE A 40 9.30 -53.46 -66.41
N PRO A 41 9.32 -52.33 -67.12
CA PRO A 41 9.70 -51.09 -66.52
C PRO A 41 8.71 -50.82 -65.37
N ALA A 42 9.24 -50.77 -64.12
CA ALA A 42 8.43 -50.38 -63.01
C ALA A 42 7.84 -49.00 -63.32
N ARG A 43 6.57 -48.98 -63.73
CA ARG A 43 5.82 -47.71 -63.86
C ARG A 43 5.87 -47.10 -62.51
N ARG A 44 6.75 -46.10 -62.34
CA ARG A 44 6.61 -45.14 -61.24
C ARG A 44 5.19 -44.55 -61.44
N SER A 45 4.24 -45.05 -60.66
CA SER A 45 2.88 -44.52 -60.61
C SER A 45 3.00 -43.09 -60.07
N GLY A 46 3.11 -42.17 -61.01
CA GLY A 46 2.98 -40.76 -60.65
C GLY A 46 1.61 -40.57 -60.01
N LEU A 47 1.56 -39.93 -58.85
CA LEU A 47 0.36 -39.56 -58.15
C LEU A 47 -0.63 -38.89 -59.13
N PRO A 48 -1.90 -39.27 -59.12
CA PRO A 48 -2.91 -38.69 -60.02
C PRO A 48 -2.89 -37.18 -59.87
N LYS A 49 -2.91 -36.43 -61.00
CA LYS A 49 -2.73 -34.98 -61.03
C LYS A 49 -3.56 -34.20 -60.01
N LYS A 50 -4.79 -34.67 -59.68
CA LYS A 50 -5.68 -34.07 -58.71
C LYS A 50 -5.21 -34.26 -57.24
N THR A 51 -4.51 -35.34 -56.93
CA THR A 51 -3.93 -35.58 -55.59
C THR A 51 -2.61 -34.85 -55.46
N ALA A 52 -1.81 -34.77 -56.50
CA ALA A 52 -0.56 -34.00 -56.53
C ALA A 52 -0.79 -32.51 -56.25
N THR A 53 -1.81 -31.89 -56.87
CA THR A 53 -2.16 -30.49 -56.58
C THR A 53 -2.66 -30.29 -55.14
N ARG A 54 -3.44 -31.19 -54.57
CA ARG A 54 -3.84 -31.10 -53.16
C ARG A 54 -2.65 -31.22 -52.22
N VAL A 55 -1.74 -32.14 -52.49
CA VAL A 55 -0.50 -32.28 -51.69
C VAL A 55 0.38 -31.04 -51.79
N THR A 56 0.52 -30.45 -52.99
CA THR A 56 1.28 -29.19 -53.12
C THR A 56 0.63 -28.02 -52.36
N TRP A 57 -0.71 -27.91 -52.35
CA TRP A 57 -1.42 -26.91 -51.55
C TRP A 57 -1.23 -27.13 -50.04
N VAL A 58 -1.28 -28.38 -49.59
CA VAL A 58 -1.02 -28.72 -48.17
C VAL A 58 0.42 -28.38 -47.78
N ILE A 59 1.40 -28.74 -48.62
CA ILE A 59 2.80 -28.39 -48.36
C ILE A 59 2.98 -26.88 -48.35
N ALA A 60 2.36 -26.17 -49.30
CA ALA A 60 2.43 -24.70 -49.34
C ALA A 60 1.80 -24.09 -48.07
N ALA A 61 0.67 -24.59 -47.61
CA ALA A 61 0.03 -24.13 -46.36
C ALA A 61 0.91 -24.40 -45.13
N VAL A 62 1.52 -25.60 -45.07
CA VAL A 62 2.50 -25.91 -43.98
C VAL A 62 3.71 -25.02 -44.04
N CYS A 63 4.27 -24.74 -45.23
CA CYS A 63 5.39 -23.81 -45.38
C CYS A 63 5.02 -22.39 -44.94
N VAL A 64 3.83 -21.91 -45.31
CA VAL A 64 3.34 -20.60 -44.86
C VAL A 64 3.20 -20.55 -43.32
N LEU A 65 2.63 -21.61 -42.73
CA LEU A 65 2.50 -21.72 -41.26
C LEU A 65 3.86 -21.70 -40.56
N LEU A 66 4.84 -22.45 -41.11
CA LEU A 66 6.21 -22.44 -40.56
C LEU A 66 6.89 -21.12 -40.73
N LEU A 67 6.74 -20.41 -41.85
CA LEU A 67 7.27 -19.07 -42.07
C LEU A 67 6.63 -18.06 -41.14
N CYS A 68 5.30 -18.11 -40.97
CA CYS A 68 4.61 -17.26 -40.00
C CYS A 68 5.08 -17.53 -38.56
N GLY A 69 5.24 -18.81 -38.19
CA GLY A 69 5.77 -19.21 -36.88
C GLY A 69 7.21 -18.71 -36.67
N ALA A 70 8.07 -18.84 -37.69
CA ALA A 70 9.44 -18.35 -37.63
C ALA A 70 9.48 -16.82 -37.54
N ALA A 71 8.67 -16.13 -38.33
CA ALA A 71 8.55 -14.67 -38.27
C ALA A 71 8.05 -14.18 -36.90
N TYR A 72 7.03 -14.85 -36.36
CA TYR A 72 6.55 -14.56 -35.00
C TYR A 72 7.64 -14.79 -33.94
N ALA A 73 8.35 -15.92 -34.01
CA ALA A 73 9.43 -16.22 -33.08
C ALA A 73 10.58 -15.19 -33.17
N ALA A 74 10.93 -14.79 -34.41
CA ALA A 74 11.95 -13.76 -34.64
C ALA A 74 11.51 -12.40 -34.09
N LEU A 75 10.27 -11.99 -34.31
CA LEU A 75 9.72 -10.73 -33.81
C LEU A 75 9.63 -10.74 -32.29
N TYR A 76 9.18 -11.86 -31.69
CA TYR A 76 9.15 -12.04 -30.25
C TYR A 76 10.53 -12.00 -29.63
N SER A 77 11.52 -12.69 -30.21
CA SER A 77 12.89 -12.67 -29.70
C SER A 77 13.54 -11.30 -29.86
N TYR A 78 13.27 -10.59 -30.95
CA TYR A 78 13.70 -9.21 -31.12
C TYR A 78 13.13 -8.28 -30.05
N GLY A 79 11.81 -8.36 -29.81
CA GLY A 79 11.14 -7.56 -28.77
C GLY A 79 11.69 -7.84 -27.37
N LYS A 80 12.04 -9.10 -27.10
CA LYS A 80 12.58 -9.54 -25.81
C LYS A 80 14.01 -9.09 -25.55
N HIS A 81 14.88 -9.12 -26.57
CA HIS A 81 16.34 -8.92 -26.42
C HIS A 81 16.82 -7.56 -26.89
N SER A 82 15.98 -6.80 -27.59
CA SER A 82 16.39 -5.49 -28.13
C SER A 82 16.67 -4.50 -26.99
N TRP A 83 17.83 -3.86 -27.05
CA TRP A 83 18.21 -2.77 -26.15
C TRP A 83 17.25 -1.58 -26.22
N ARG A 84 16.60 -1.36 -27.37
CA ARG A 84 15.63 -0.28 -27.57
C ARG A 84 14.44 -0.29 -26.63
N PHE A 85 14.12 -1.44 -26.03
CA PHE A 85 13.01 -1.61 -25.12
C PHE A 85 13.46 -1.74 -23.65
N ARG A 86 14.71 -1.42 -23.35
CA ARG A 86 15.23 -1.43 -21.99
C ARG A 86 15.11 -0.05 -21.38
N LEU A 87 14.75 0.00 -20.12
CA LEU A 87 14.86 1.20 -19.29
C LEU A 87 16.35 1.39 -18.99
N GLU A 88 16.98 2.41 -19.55
CA GLU A 88 18.43 2.61 -19.43
C GLU A 88 18.79 3.39 -18.17
N SER A 89 17.93 4.33 -17.79
CA SER A 89 18.18 5.25 -16.69
C SER A 89 16.93 5.60 -15.91
N SER A 90 17.10 6.32 -14.79
CA SER A 90 15.99 6.93 -14.05
C SER A 90 15.20 7.96 -14.87
N ASP A 91 15.85 8.56 -15.87
CA ASP A 91 15.22 9.59 -16.70
C ASP A 91 14.18 9.01 -17.68
N ASP A 92 14.23 7.69 -17.90
CA ASP A 92 13.20 6.96 -18.65
C ASP A 92 11.92 6.75 -17.84
N ILE A 93 11.94 7.07 -16.52
CA ILE A 93 10.81 6.98 -15.63
C ILE A 93 10.31 8.39 -15.32
N GLU A 94 9.26 8.79 -16.01
CA GLU A 94 8.59 10.08 -15.79
C GLU A 94 7.62 9.96 -14.63
N ILE A 95 7.83 10.76 -13.57
CA ILE A 95 6.99 10.74 -12.38
C ILE A 95 6.27 12.08 -12.27
N ALA A 96 4.94 12.02 -12.13
CA ALA A 96 4.08 13.19 -11.99
C ALA A 96 3.23 13.10 -10.72
N GLY A 97 2.80 14.25 -10.18
CA GLY A 97 1.88 14.33 -9.03
C GLY A 97 2.56 14.29 -7.67
N LEU A 98 3.88 14.51 -7.57
CA LEU A 98 4.62 14.54 -6.32
C LEU A 98 4.56 15.92 -5.65
N HIS A 99 4.19 15.96 -4.36
CA HIS A 99 4.20 17.14 -3.50
C HIS A 99 4.92 16.86 -2.17
N ASN A 100 4.46 15.84 -1.43
CA ASN A 100 5.01 15.41 -0.15
C ASN A 100 5.85 14.15 -0.27
N VAL A 101 5.54 13.29 -1.24
CA VAL A 101 6.33 12.11 -1.57
C VAL A 101 7.60 12.54 -2.31
N THR A 102 8.74 12.00 -1.91
CA THR A 102 10.01 12.30 -2.56
C THR A 102 10.24 11.40 -3.77
N HIS A 103 10.89 11.92 -4.79
CA HIS A 103 11.31 11.14 -5.96
C HIS A 103 12.09 9.88 -5.57
N SER A 104 12.93 9.96 -4.52
CA SER A 104 13.73 8.83 -4.04
C SER A 104 12.88 7.69 -3.50
N GLN A 105 11.75 7.97 -2.82
CA GLN A 105 10.83 6.94 -2.33
C GLN A 105 10.17 6.17 -3.48
N ILE A 106 9.82 6.85 -4.55
CA ILE A 106 9.27 6.20 -5.76
C ILE A 106 10.35 5.36 -6.45
N MET A 107 11.57 5.89 -6.54
CA MET A 107 12.70 5.18 -7.15
C MET A 107 13.16 3.98 -6.32
N GLU A 108 12.93 3.93 -5.03
CA GLU A 108 13.16 2.74 -4.20
C GLU A 108 12.31 1.56 -4.68
N VAL A 109 11.09 1.82 -5.14
CA VAL A 109 10.17 0.80 -5.67
C VAL A 109 10.50 0.45 -7.13
N LEU A 110 10.79 1.45 -7.96
CA LEU A 110 10.93 1.28 -9.41
C LEU A 110 12.37 1.04 -9.87
N GLY A 111 13.36 1.41 -9.05
CA GLY A 111 14.79 1.33 -9.41
C GLY A 111 15.27 -0.08 -9.76
N GLY A 112 14.65 -1.10 -9.22
CA GLY A 112 14.91 -2.50 -9.57
C GLY A 112 14.51 -2.89 -11.00
N ASP A 113 13.77 -2.05 -11.70
CA ASP A 113 13.34 -2.29 -13.09
C ASP A 113 14.25 -1.58 -14.11
N ILE A 114 15.17 -0.74 -13.66
CA ILE A 114 16.22 -0.15 -14.52
C ILE A 114 17.09 -1.28 -15.07
N GLY A 115 17.35 -1.26 -16.36
CA GLY A 115 18.04 -2.33 -17.09
C GLY A 115 17.12 -3.45 -17.60
N ARG A 116 15.86 -3.50 -17.16
CA ARG A 116 14.85 -4.46 -17.63
C ARG A 116 14.21 -3.99 -18.94
N ASN A 117 13.73 -4.97 -19.69
CA ASN A 117 12.89 -4.67 -20.84
C ASN A 117 11.50 -4.25 -20.34
N ILE A 118 11.00 -3.13 -20.88
CA ILE A 118 9.75 -2.49 -20.49
C ILE A 118 8.53 -3.42 -20.56
N PHE A 119 8.54 -4.41 -21.48
CA PHE A 119 7.44 -5.36 -21.62
C PHE A 119 7.35 -6.36 -20.47
N PHE A 120 8.45 -6.55 -19.72
CA PHE A 120 8.52 -7.48 -18.59
C PHE A 120 8.44 -6.80 -17.22
N VAL A 121 8.27 -5.47 -17.18
CA VAL A 121 8.00 -4.76 -15.93
C VAL A 121 6.58 -5.11 -15.47
N PRO A 122 6.39 -5.64 -14.24
CA PRO A 122 5.09 -6.01 -13.71
C PRO A 122 4.35 -4.77 -13.20
N LEU A 123 3.63 -4.07 -14.08
CA LEU A 123 3.02 -2.77 -13.76
C LEU A 123 2.04 -2.82 -12.59
N SER A 124 1.18 -3.85 -12.53
CA SER A 124 0.20 -4.00 -11.46
C SER A 124 0.85 -4.23 -10.09
N GLU A 125 1.97 -4.99 -10.06
CA GLU A 125 2.73 -5.20 -8.84
C GLU A 125 3.40 -3.90 -8.38
N ARG A 126 4.00 -3.13 -9.31
CA ARG A 126 4.60 -1.83 -9.02
C ARG A 126 3.57 -0.83 -8.55
N GLN A 127 2.40 -0.79 -9.17
CA GLN A 127 1.28 0.02 -8.72
C GLN A 127 0.92 -0.31 -7.27
N THR A 128 0.70 -1.59 -6.95
CA THR A 128 0.38 -2.02 -5.58
C THR A 128 1.49 -1.65 -4.57
N GLN A 129 2.76 -1.76 -4.96
CA GLN A 129 3.88 -1.38 -4.11
C GLN A 129 3.94 0.13 -3.87
N LEU A 130 3.65 0.95 -4.89
CA LEU A 130 3.55 2.40 -4.75
C LEU A 130 2.40 2.80 -3.83
N GLU A 131 1.25 2.14 -3.92
CA GLU A 131 0.08 2.37 -3.07
C GLU A 131 0.31 1.94 -1.59
N GLN A 132 1.37 1.18 -1.31
CA GLN A 132 1.80 0.88 0.07
C GLN A 132 2.51 2.06 0.74
N ILE A 133 2.96 3.05 -0.03
CA ILE A 133 3.54 4.27 0.54
C ILE A 133 2.43 5.05 1.24
N PRO A 134 2.55 5.40 2.53
CA PRO A 134 1.46 5.98 3.32
C PRO A 134 0.82 7.23 2.71
N TRP A 135 1.63 8.05 2.02
CA TRP A 135 1.17 9.28 1.37
C TRP A 135 0.49 9.08 0.02
N VAL A 136 0.57 7.88 -0.56
CA VAL A 136 -0.02 7.58 -1.86
C VAL A 136 -1.45 7.07 -1.68
N GLU A 137 -2.41 7.75 -2.28
CA GLU A 137 -3.81 7.31 -2.33
C GLU A 137 -4.02 6.33 -3.46
N SER A 138 -3.52 6.67 -4.64
CA SER A 138 -3.54 5.81 -5.82
C SER A 138 -2.35 6.10 -6.72
N ALA A 139 -1.90 5.08 -7.43
CA ALA A 139 -0.83 5.18 -8.39
C ALA A 139 -1.27 4.62 -9.74
N SER A 140 -0.81 5.20 -10.83
CA SER A 140 -0.99 4.67 -12.17
C SER A 140 0.36 4.52 -12.83
N VAL A 141 0.67 3.30 -13.31
CA VAL A 141 1.94 3.01 -13.99
C VAL A 141 1.66 2.62 -15.42
N MET A 142 2.15 3.40 -16.37
CA MET A 142 1.89 3.25 -17.80
C MET A 142 3.19 3.05 -18.57
N ARG A 143 3.13 2.19 -19.59
CA ARG A 143 4.24 1.98 -20.53
C ARG A 143 4.11 2.88 -21.74
N PHE A 144 5.18 3.55 -22.09
CA PHE A 144 5.33 4.28 -23.35
C PHE A 144 6.47 3.67 -24.16
N VAL A 145 6.12 3.06 -25.27
CA VAL A 145 7.08 2.46 -26.19
C VAL A 145 7.89 3.60 -26.87
N PRO A 146 9.22 3.49 -26.99
CA PRO A 146 9.97 2.24 -26.87
C PRO A 146 10.44 1.87 -25.46
N ASN A 147 10.79 2.81 -24.57
CA ASN A 147 11.52 2.53 -23.34
C ASN A 147 11.15 3.45 -22.17
N ARG A 148 9.96 4.07 -22.14
CA ARG A 148 9.58 4.98 -21.07
C ARG A 148 8.48 4.41 -20.19
N LEU A 149 8.59 4.65 -18.89
CA LEU A 149 7.52 4.47 -17.93
C LEU A 149 6.99 5.82 -17.49
N LYS A 150 5.68 5.99 -17.46
CA LYS A 150 5.04 7.13 -16.84
C LYS A 150 4.31 6.67 -15.59
N VAL A 151 4.60 7.33 -14.50
CA VAL A 151 4.02 7.07 -13.18
C VAL A 151 3.27 8.32 -12.75
N GLU A 152 1.97 8.19 -12.55
CA GLU A 152 1.12 9.25 -12.02
C GLU A 152 0.73 8.88 -10.59
N ILE A 153 1.07 9.77 -9.65
CA ILE A 153 0.80 9.58 -8.22
C ILE A 153 -0.28 10.57 -7.81
N HIS A 154 -1.31 10.06 -7.15
CA HIS A 154 -2.27 10.87 -6.42
C HIS A 154 -1.96 10.76 -4.94
N GLU A 155 -1.52 11.88 -4.35
CA GLU A 155 -1.22 11.91 -2.92
C GLU A 155 -2.49 12.08 -2.09
N ARG A 156 -2.47 11.47 -0.90
CA ARG A 156 -3.56 11.60 0.09
C ARG A 156 -3.62 13.02 0.63
N THR A 157 -4.84 13.49 0.85
CA THR A 157 -5.10 14.77 1.48
C THR A 157 -5.37 14.55 2.97
N PRO A 158 -4.50 15.03 3.88
CA PRO A 158 -4.74 14.94 5.31
C PRO A 158 -5.89 15.86 5.73
N VAL A 159 -6.70 15.39 6.68
CA VAL A 159 -7.85 16.16 7.24
C VAL A 159 -7.70 16.43 8.73
N ALA A 160 -6.83 15.70 9.42
CA ALA A 160 -6.57 15.88 10.85
C ALA A 160 -5.16 15.42 11.23
N PHE A 161 -4.75 15.80 12.42
CA PHE A 161 -3.64 15.13 13.11
C PHE A 161 -4.19 13.96 13.92
N ALA A 162 -3.46 12.86 14.02
CA ALA A 162 -3.78 11.73 14.87
C ALA A 162 -2.69 11.51 15.91
N ARG A 163 -3.07 11.43 17.17
CA ARG A 163 -2.16 11.06 18.24
C ARG A 163 -2.13 9.55 18.40
N VAL A 164 -1.01 8.94 18.04
CA VAL A 164 -0.79 7.50 18.12
C VAL A 164 0.30 7.23 19.16
N GLY A 165 -0.11 6.86 20.37
CA GLY A 165 0.80 6.72 21.50
C GLY A 165 1.54 8.03 21.82
N SER A 166 2.86 8.04 21.65
CA SER A 166 3.72 9.21 21.88
C SER A 166 4.05 10.03 20.62
N LYS A 167 3.46 9.67 19.45
CA LYS A 167 3.72 10.35 18.17
C LYS A 167 2.48 11.07 17.68
N ILE A 168 2.72 12.13 16.91
CA ILE A 168 1.69 12.77 16.10
C ILE A 168 1.93 12.37 14.64
N LEU A 169 0.87 11.91 13.99
CA LEU A 169 0.82 11.55 12.58
C LEU A 169 -0.27 12.41 11.91
N LEU A 170 -0.32 12.40 10.59
CA LEU A 170 -1.46 12.90 9.84
C LEU A 170 -2.41 11.75 9.54
N ILE A 171 -3.68 12.06 9.34
CA ILE A 171 -4.70 11.09 8.99
C ILE A 171 -5.59 11.67 7.88
N ASP A 172 -5.92 10.82 6.89
CA ASP A 172 -6.86 11.19 5.83
C ASP A 172 -8.32 10.88 6.22
N ALA A 173 -9.26 11.27 5.36
CA ALA A 173 -10.69 11.00 5.56
C ALA A 173 -11.03 9.51 5.61
N GLY A 174 -10.19 8.65 5.03
CA GLY A 174 -10.33 7.20 5.01
C GLY A 174 -9.69 6.48 6.20
N GLY A 175 -9.00 7.19 7.09
CA GLY A 175 -8.33 6.61 8.26
C GLY A 175 -6.91 6.11 8.01
N SER A 176 -6.30 6.46 6.87
CA SER A 176 -4.90 6.13 6.60
C SER A 176 -3.97 7.08 7.34
N LEU A 177 -3.00 6.51 8.06
CA LEU A 177 -2.02 7.28 8.83
C LEU A 177 -0.81 7.60 7.96
N MET A 178 -0.34 8.83 8.03
CA MET A 178 0.81 9.34 7.28
C MET A 178 1.80 10.02 8.24
N ASP A 179 3.08 9.88 7.97
CA ASP A 179 4.10 10.61 8.72
C ASP A 179 4.04 12.11 8.40
N LEU A 180 4.49 12.92 9.35
CA LEU A 180 4.60 14.36 9.15
C LEU A 180 5.58 14.65 8.01
N PRO A 181 5.28 15.62 7.12
CA PRO A 181 6.19 15.97 6.04
C PRO A 181 7.51 16.50 6.62
N GLY A 182 8.63 15.88 6.21
CA GLY A 182 9.96 16.17 6.78
C GLY A 182 10.48 17.57 6.53
N THR A 183 9.87 18.32 5.62
CA THR A 183 10.37 19.63 5.19
C THR A 183 9.80 20.81 5.98
N GLY A 184 8.80 20.64 6.82
CA GLY A 184 8.16 21.70 7.59
C GLY A 184 7.61 22.86 6.74
N LYS A 185 7.52 22.69 5.43
CA LYS A 185 7.06 23.73 4.50
C LYS A 185 5.54 23.92 4.53
N THR A 186 4.82 22.85 4.81
CA THR A 186 3.36 22.87 4.85
C THR A 186 2.91 22.94 6.30
N LYS A 187 2.15 23.98 6.63
CA LYS A 187 1.48 24.10 7.93
C LYS A 187 0.00 23.76 7.75
N PHE A 188 -0.48 22.94 8.64
CA PHE A 188 -1.89 22.54 8.68
C PHE A 188 -2.57 23.16 9.88
N SER A 189 -3.86 23.45 9.76
CA SER A 189 -4.68 24.01 10.86
C SER A 189 -5.79 23.03 11.23
N PHE A 190 -5.40 21.78 11.53
CA PHE A 190 -6.32 20.73 11.90
C PHE A 190 -6.34 20.50 13.42
N PRO A 191 -7.44 19.98 13.98
CA PRO A 191 -7.45 19.43 15.33
C PRO A 191 -6.68 18.11 15.40
N VAL A 192 -6.31 17.72 16.62
CA VAL A 192 -5.70 16.43 16.92
C VAL A 192 -6.75 15.43 17.31
N ILE A 193 -6.81 14.30 16.64
CA ILE A 193 -7.70 13.18 16.98
C ILE A 193 -7.04 12.27 17.99
N LEU A 194 -7.76 11.94 19.06
CA LEU A 194 -7.46 10.87 20.01
C LEU A 194 -8.29 9.63 19.70
N GLY A 195 -7.86 8.48 20.23
CA GLY A 195 -8.55 7.20 20.04
C GLY A 195 -8.14 6.45 18.78
N ALA A 196 -7.24 6.99 17.96
CA ALA A 196 -6.68 6.25 16.82
C ALA A 196 -5.43 5.45 17.24
N SER A 197 -5.33 4.19 16.81
CA SER A 197 -4.15 3.35 17.04
C SER A 197 -3.59 2.83 15.71
N ALA A 198 -2.25 2.75 15.60
CA ALA A 198 -1.58 2.19 14.44
C ALA A 198 -1.85 0.68 14.27
N GLY A 199 -2.08 -0.02 15.38
CA GLY A 199 -2.36 -1.47 15.36
C GLY A 199 -3.81 -1.83 15.01
N GLU A 200 -4.70 -0.84 14.91
CA GLU A 200 -6.09 -1.09 14.53
C GLU A 200 -6.24 -1.31 13.03
N PRO A 201 -7.22 -2.14 12.62
CA PRO A 201 -7.58 -2.29 11.22
C PRO A 201 -8.03 -0.94 10.62
N LEU A 202 -7.76 -0.76 9.31
CA LEU A 202 -8.20 0.44 8.58
C LEU A 202 -9.71 0.66 8.69
N SER A 203 -10.52 -0.42 8.67
CA SER A 203 -11.97 -0.36 8.78
C SER A 203 -12.45 0.32 10.08
N THR A 204 -11.78 0.05 11.21
CA THR A 204 -12.10 0.68 12.50
C THR A 204 -11.72 2.16 12.51
N ARG A 205 -10.54 2.51 11.96
CA ARG A 205 -10.13 3.92 11.83
C ARG A 205 -11.04 4.68 10.86
N ALA A 206 -11.42 4.05 9.74
CA ALA A 206 -12.35 4.65 8.78
C ALA A 206 -13.72 4.95 9.40
N ALA A 207 -14.24 4.07 10.27
CA ALA A 207 -15.47 4.31 11.01
C ALA A 207 -15.35 5.54 11.94
N ARG A 208 -14.23 5.69 12.66
CA ARG A 208 -13.97 6.90 13.48
C ARG A 208 -13.84 8.16 12.63
N MET A 209 -13.14 8.06 11.50
CA MET A 209 -13.03 9.21 10.59
C MET A 209 -14.35 9.63 9.99
N LYS A 210 -15.30 8.71 9.82
CA LYS A 210 -16.66 9.07 9.42
C LYS A 210 -17.35 9.94 10.47
N ILE A 211 -17.22 9.57 11.77
CA ILE A 211 -17.74 10.37 12.88
C ILE A 211 -17.06 11.75 12.92
N TYR A 212 -15.72 11.78 12.74
CA TYR A 212 -14.96 13.02 12.69
C TYR A 212 -15.45 13.95 11.56
N ASN A 213 -15.57 13.41 10.35
CA ASN A 213 -16.02 14.19 9.18
C ASN A 213 -17.44 14.71 9.36
N GLU A 214 -18.33 13.93 9.98
CA GLU A 214 -19.67 14.35 10.35
C GLU A 214 -19.65 15.48 11.38
N LEU A 215 -18.86 15.34 12.45
CA LEU A 215 -18.67 16.37 13.46
C LEU A 215 -18.22 17.70 12.84
N ILE A 216 -17.14 17.68 12.07
CA ILE A 216 -16.60 18.91 11.44
C ILE A 216 -17.62 19.50 10.45
N GLY A 217 -18.24 18.64 9.63
CA GLY A 217 -19.26 19.09 8.69
C GLY A 217 -20.45 19.76 9.38
N GLN A 218 -20.93 19.23 10.52
CA GLN A 218 -21.99 19.85 11.31
C GLN A 218 -21.53 21.17 11.93
N LEU A 219 -20.34 21.21 12.55
CA LEU A 219 -19.82 22.41 13.22
C LEU A 219 -19.59 23.58 12.27
N ASP A 220 -19.26 23.30 11.02
CA ASP A 220 -18.99 24.32 9.99
C ASP A 220 -20.24 24.65 9.14
N SER A 221 -21.31 23.85 9.23
CA SER A 221 -22.53 24.03 8.42
C SER A 221 -23.25 25.34 8.68
N GLY A 222 -23.09 25.94 9.86
CA GLY A 222 -23.75 27.18 10.25
C GLY A 222 -23.02 28.46 9.81
N GLY A 223 -21.94 28.38 9.06
CA GLY A 223 -21.13 29.52 8.63
C GLY A 223 -20.20 30.10 9.70
N ALA A 224 -20.27 29.60 10.94
CA ALA A 224 -19.46 30.08 12.05
C ALA A 224 -18.07 29.41 12.16
N GLN A 225 -17.78 28.37 11.34
CA GLN A 225 -16.51 27.65 11.29
C GLN A 225 -15.94 27.28 12.67
N TYR A 226 -16.80 26.73 13.53
CA TYR A 226 -16.42 26.34 14.90
C TYR A 226 -15.28 25.32 14.97
N SER A 227 -15.03 24.57 13.89
CA SER A 227 -13.90 23.63 13.82
C SER A 227 -12.55 24.31 14.05
N HIS A 228 -12.44 25.59 13.73
CA HIS A 228 -11.22 26.36 13.94
C HIS A 228 -10.89 26.60 15.42
N ASP A 229 -11.89 26.60 16.29
CA ASP A 229 -11.72 26.80 17.73
C ASP A 229 -11.38 25.50 18.45
N ILE A 230 -11.47 24.36 17.76
CA ILE A 230 -11.18 23.07 18.33
C ILE A 230 -9.70 22.74 18.18
N SER A 231 -9.07 22.29 19.26
CA SER A 231 -7.69 21.84 19.24
C SER A 231 -7.52 20.31 19.25
N GLU A 232 -8.50 19.62 19.87
CA GLU A 232 -8.47 18.16 20.00
C GLU A 232 -9.88 17.59 19.90
N VAL A 233 -9.99 16.40 19.29
CA VAL A 233 -11.22 15.62 19.18
C VAL A 233 -10.94 14.22 19.70
N ASP A 234 -11.60 13.81 20.77
CA ASP A 234 -11.48 12.47 21.33
C ASP A 234 -12.59 11.58 20.78
N LEU A 235 -12.20 10.58 20.01
CA LEU A 235 -13.04 9.56 19.39
C LEU A 235 -12.82 8.17 19.99
N SER A 236 -12.28 8.10 21.20
CA SER A 236 -12.04 6.83 21.88
C SER A 236 -13.33 6.09 22.16
N ASP A 237 -14.38 6.85 22.50
CA ASP A 237 -15.73 6.35 22.72
C ASP A 237 -16.64 6.86 21.58
N PRO A 238 -17.22 5.97 20.76
CA PRO A 238 -18.13 6.39 19.68
C PRO A 238 -19.45 6.98 20.18
N ASP A 239 -19.85 6.67 21.41
CA ASP A 239 -21.08 7.18 22.01
C ASP A 239 -20.88 8.52 22.73
N ASP A 240 -19.62 8.93 22.94
CA ASP A 240 -19.27 10.18 23.61
C ASP A 240 -18.12 10.90 22.91
N VAL A 241 -18.42 11.58 21.83
CA VAL A 241 -17.48 12.44 21.13
C VAL A 241 -17.17 13.66 21.99
N LYS A 242 -15.89 13.86 22.30
CA LYS A 242 -15.43 14.99 23.11
C LYS A 242 -14.56 15.91 22.28
N VAL A 243 -14.71 17.20 22.46
CA VAL A 243 -13.87 18.20 21.80
C VAL A 243 -13.20 19.09 22.82
N LEU A 244 -11.95 19.42 22.56
CA LEU A 244 -11.21 20.39 23.34
C LEU A 244 -11.33 21.75 22.66
N ALA A 245 -12.24 22.58 23.15
CA ALA A 245 -12.38 23.96 22.69
C ALA A 245 -11.19 24.80 23.17
N SER A 246 -10.52 25.49 22.25
CA SER A 246 -9.44 26.43 22.53
C SER A 246 -10.00 27.83 22.68
N ASP A 247 -10.09 28.30 23.90
CA ASP A 247 -10.51 29.65 24.22
C ASP A 247 -9.28 30.44 24.74
N PRO A 248 -9.16 31.74 24.51
CA PRO A 248 -8.10 32.59 25.09
C PRO A 248 -7.97 32.50 26.61
N GLN A 249 -9.07 32.20 27.30
CA GLN A 249 -9.11 32.06 28.75
C GLN A 249 -8.78 30.64 29.25
N GLY A 250 -8.52 29.70 28.36
CA GLY A 250 -8.17 28.32 28.67
C GLY A 250 -8.98 27.29 27.88
N ALA A 251 -8.42 26.13 27.65
CA ALA A 251 -9.09 25.07 26.92
C ALA A 251 -10.10 24.36 27.82
N VAL A 252 -11.28 24.05 27.26
CA VAL A 252 -12.38 23.35 27.93
C VAL A 252 -12.72 22.08 27.16
N LEU A 253 -12.83 20.96 27.87
CA LEU A 253 -13.28 19.70 27.28
C LEU A 253 -14.81 19.68 27.24
N VAL A 254 -15.38 19.53 26.07
CA VAL A 254 -16.83 19.52 25.86
C VAL A 254 -17.26 18.13 25.41
N HIS A 255 -18.13 17.48 26.17
CA HIS A 255 -18.76 16.22 25.81
C HIS A 255 -19.98 16.50 24.94
N LEU A 256 -19.93 16.10 23.69
CA LEU A 256 -20.99 16.32 22.71
C LEU A 256 -21.89 15.10 22.50
N GLY A 257 -21.44 13.89 22.96
CA GLY A 257 -22.16 12.64 22.69
C GLY A 257 -22.03 12.17 21.26
N SER A 258 -23.08 11.53 20.71
CA SER A 258 -23.07 10.86 19.41
C SER A 258 -23.90 11.55 18.33
N SER A 259 -24.58 12.66 18.63
CA SER A 259 -25.46 13.38 17.68
C SER A 259 -25.59 14.87 18.03
N ASP A 260 -26.19 15.64 17.12
CA ASP A 260 -26.55 17.06 17.32
C ASP A 260 -25.35 17.94 17.73
N TYR A 261 -24.20 17.68 17.16
CA TYR A 261 -22.94 18.31 17.55
C TYR A 261 -23.00 19.84 17.48
N LEU A 262 -23.56 20.37 16.39
CA LEU A 262 -23.65 21.81 16.21
C LEU A 262 -24.50 22.47 17.29
N ASP A 263 -25.70 21.92 17.58
CA ASP A 263 -26.61 22.56 18.52
C ASP A 263 -26.07 22.48 19.96
N ARG A 264 -25.46 21.36 20.33
CA ARG A 264 -24.76 21.21 21.61
C ARG A 264 -23.57 22.15 21.72
N TYR A 265 -22.81 22.29 20.67
CA TYR A 265 -21.66 23.21 20.68
C TYR A 265 -22.09 24.67 20.75
N LYS A 266 -23.20 25.06 20.12
CA LYS A 266 -23.80 26.40 20.27
C LYS A 266 -24.20 26.68 21.71
N ILE A 267 -24.78 25.70 22.43
CA ILE A 267 -25.08 25.84 23.86
C ILE A 267 -23.80 26.12 24.64
N TYR A 268 -22.70 25.39 24.36
CA TYR A 268 -21.41 25.67 24.98
C TYR A 268 -20.98 27.12 24.74
N VAL A 269 -20.91 27.55 23.48
CA VAL A 269 -20.46 28.90 23.10
C VAL A 269 -21.31 29.99 23.76
N SER A 270 -22.64 29.79 23.87
CA SER A 270 -23.54 30.78 24.45
C SER A 270 -23.38 30.93 25.99
N HIS A 271 -22.98 29.88 26.69
CA HIS A 271 -22.93 29.87 28.16
C HIS A 271 -21.54 29.81 28.76
N VAL A 272 -20.48 29.60 27.97
CA VAL A 272 -19.10 29.43 28.47
C VAL A 272 -18.63 30.60 29.32
N GLN A 273 -19.04 31.82 29.00
CA GLN A 273 -18.63 33.02 29.74
C GLN A 273 -19.34 33.08 31.12
N ASP A 274 -20.61 32.71 31.18
CA ASP A 274 -21.37 32.67 32.43
C ASP A 274 -20.83 31.59 33.37
N TRP A 275 -20.51 30.42 32.84
CA TRP A 275 -19.89 29.35 33.62
C TRP A 275 -18.54 29.72 34.17
N ARG A 276 -17.71 30.45 33.39
CA ARG A 276 -16.41 30.94 33.87
C ARG A 276 -16.52 31.96 34.99
N GLN A 277 -17.61 32.71 35.03
CA GLN A 277 -17.85 33.65 36.16
C GLN A 277 -18.34 32.92 37.41
N GLN A 278 -19.06 31.79 37.24
CA GLN A 278 -19.62 31.01 38.33
C GLN A 278 -18.61 30.02 38.95
N PHE A 279 -17.67 29.54 38.19
CA PHE A 279 -16.70 28.53 38.61
C PHE A 279 -15.29 29.07 38.50
N ASP A 280 -14.51 28.94 39.57
CA ASP A 280 -13.09 29.40 39.62
C ASP A 280 -12.25 28.76 38.52
N LYS A 281 -12.62 27.54 38.12
CA LYS A 281 -11.95 26.79 37.06
C LYS A 281 -12.99 26.00 36.27
N LEU A 282 -13.04 26.23 34.97
CA LEU A 282 -13.84 25.47 34.03
C LEU A 282 -12.91 24.52 33.25
N GLU A 283 -12.98 23.22 33.52
CA GLU A 283 -12.16 22.19 32.88
C GLU A 283 -12.93 21.39 31.86
N SER A 284 -14.19 21.04 32.15
CA SER A 284 -15.03 20.25 31.26
C SER A 284 -16.51 20.62 31.40
N VAL A 285 -17.27 20.35 30.33
CA VAL A 285 -18.73 20.53 30.30
C VAL A 285 -19.35 19.32 29.59
N ASP A 286 -20.37 18.72 30.19
CA ASP A 286 -21.09 17.59 29.59
C ASP A 286 -22.48 18.07 29.10
N LEU A 287 -22.68 18.00 27.78
CA LEU A 287 -23.85 18.42 27.05
C LEU A 287 -24.63 17.26 26.44
N ARG A 288 -24.34 16.02 26.85
CA ARG A 288 -25.03 14.83 26.34
C ARG A 288 -26.49 14.76 26.71
N TYR A 289 -26.87 15.42 27.81
CA TYR A 289 -28.20 15.34 28.38
C TYR A 289 -29.08 16.51 27.94
N ASP A 290 -30.29 16.23 27.45
CA ASP A 290 -31.18 17.26 26.89
C ASP A 290 -31.72 18.25 27.95
N ARG A 291 -31.76 17.87 29.22
CA ARG A 291 -32.40 18.65 30.28
C ARG A 291 -31.47 19.13 31.37
N GLN A 292 -30.19 18.76 31.31
CA GLN A 292 -29.21 19.15 32.32
C GLN A 292 -27.83 19.30 31.70
N ILE A 293 -27.11 20.25 32.20
CA ILE A 293 -25.70 20.48 31.85
C ILE A 293 -24.88 20.17 33.09
N VAL A 294 -23.87 19.31 32.94
CA VAL A 294 -22.98 18.99 34.04
C VAL A 294 -21.65 19.71 33.82
N VAL A 295 -21.29 20.56 34.75
CA VAL A 295 -20.05 21.32 34.70
C VAL A 295 -18.98 20.60 35.51
N ASN A 296 -17.77 20.46 34.92
CA ASN A 296 -16.62 19.79 35.48
C ASN A 296 -16.84 18.29 35.88
N PRO A 297 -17.43 17.44 35.00
CA PRO A 297 -17.61 16.02 35.33
C PRO A 297 -16.29 15.27 35.52
N ASP A 298 -15.21 15.68 34.83
CA ASP A 298 -13.93 14.95 34.74
C ASP A 298 -12.92 15.26 35.84
N LEU A 299 -13.31 16.01 36.89
CA LEU A 299 -12.42 16.30 37.99
C LEU A 299 -11.84 15.06 38.71
N ARG A 300 -12.40 13.89 38.47
CA ARG A 300 -12.09 12.64 39.20
C ARG A 300 -11.64 11.46 38.32
N GLY A 301 -11.05 11.65 37.16
CA GLY A 301 -10.54 10.44 36.55
C GLY A 301 -10.41 10.35 35.03
N ALA A 302 -10.18 11.43 34.36
CA ALA A 302 -9.82 11.34 32.93
C ALA A 302 -8.51 10.55 32.76
N GLU A 303 -8.53 9.51 31.95
CA GLU A 303 -7.35 8.71 31.60
C GLU A 303 -6.31 9.62 30.93
N LYS A 304 -5.13 9.69 31.52
CA LYS A 304 -4.08 10.59 31.07
C LYS A 304 -3.39 10.01 29.83
N PRO A 305 -3.43 10.67 28.69
CA PRO A 305 -2.71 10.20 27.52
C PRO A 305 -1.21 10.13 27.78
N ALA A 306 -0.53 9.17 27.14
CA ALA A 306 0.91 8.95 27.32
C ALA A 306 1.72 10.23 27.01
N PRO A 307 2.76 10.54 27.79
CA PRO A 307 3.59 11.73 27.57
C PRO A 307 4.32 11.63 26.23
N MET A 308 4.37 12.74 25.51
CA MET A 308 5.11 12.85 24.25
C MET A 308 6.55 13.27 24.50
N SER A 309 7.48 12.87 23.64
CA SER A 309 8.85 13.34 23.66
C SER A 309 8.94 14.80 23.21
N LEU A 310 9.93 15.54 23.72
CA LEU A 310 10.15 16.95 23.34
C LEU A 310 10.38 17.10 21.83
N SER A 311 11.04 16.13 21.19
CA SER A 311 11.24 16.12 19.75
C SER A 311 9.93 15.96 18.98
N ALA A 312 9.03 15.08 19.43
CA ALA A 312 7.70 14.92 18.85
C ALA A 312 6.83 16.17 19.00
N ILE A 313 6.87 16.81 20.18
CA ILE A 313 6.19 18.09 20.42
C ILE A 313 6.71 19.17 19.47
N LYS A 314 8.03 19.31 19.35
CA LYS A 314 8.64 20.32 18.46
C LYS A 314 8.28 20.07 16.98
N ALA A 315 8.30 18.81 16.54
CA ALA A 315 7.91 18.43 15.17
C ALA A 315 6.43 18.75 14.92
N ALA A 316 5.54 18.40 15.85
CA ALA A 316 4.11 18.66 15.75
C ALA A 316 3.81 20.17 15.68
N MET A 317 4.47 20.98 16.53
CA MET A 317 4.32 22.45 16.49
C MET A 317 4.82 23.06 15.17
N ALA A 318 5.89 22.52 14.61
CA ALA A 318 6.43 22.99 13.34
C ALA A 318 5.44 22.79 12.17
N VAL A 319 4.58 21.77 12.24
CA VAL A 319 3.58 21.44 11.20
C VAL A 319 2.23 22.12 11.47
N GLY A 320 2.07 22.80 12.62
CA GLY A 320 0.88 23.59 12.92
C GLY A 320 -0.07 23.02 13.98
N VAL A 321 0.33 21.96 14.70
CA VAL A 321 -0.48 21.44 15.82
C VAL A 321 -0.64 22.49 16.90
N LYS A 322 -1.89 22.71 17.34
CA LYS A 322 -2.19 23.71 18.38
C LYS A 322 -1.56 23.30 19.72
N PRO A 323 -0.94 24.24 20.47
CA PRO A 323 -0.30 23.95 21.75
C PRO A 323 -1.22 23.30 22.78
N ALA A 324 -2.50 23.66 22.81
CA ALA A 324 -3.49 23.10 23.73
C ALA A 324 -3.63 21.57 23.62
N ALA A 325 -3.50 21.02 22.40
CA ALA A 325 -3.54 19.58 22.15
C ALA A 325 -2.23 18.84 22.53
N LEU A 326 -1.15 19.56 22.75
CA LEU A 326 0.16 18.98 23.09
C LEU A 326 0.41 18.94 24.62
N VAL A 327 -0.37 19.70 25.39
CA VAL A 327 -0.25 19.75 26.85
C VAL A 327 -0.94 18.52 27.42
N THR A 328 -0.16 17.64 28.02
CA THR A 328 -0.72 16.56 28.84
C THR A 328 -1.37 17.21 30.06
N ARG A 329 -2.71 17.20 30.14
CA ARG A 329 -3.41 17.74 31.32
C ARG A 329 -2.90 17.04 32.58
N ALA A 330 -2.11 17.75 33.38
CA ALA A 330 -1.73 17.29 34.70
C ALA A 330 -2.88 17.62 35.64
N PRO A 331 -3.37 16.67 36.47
CA PRO A 331 -4.17 17.05 37.60
C PRO A 331 -3.29 17.97 38.44
N THR A 332 -3.72 19.22 38.58
CA THR A 332 -3.10 20.13 39.55
C THR A 332 -3.45 19.54 40.91
N HIS A 333 -2.50 18.79 41.48
CA HIS A 333 -2.56 18.54 42.91
C HIS A 333 -2.50 19.90 43.60
N SER A 334 -3.66 20.37 44.03
CA SER A 334 -3.71 21.40 45.09
C SER A 334 -2.85 20.83 46.21
N LYS A 335 -1.69 21.43 46.42
CA LYS A 335 -0.98 21.26 47.70
C LYS A 335 -2.01 21.63 48.75
N THR A 336 -2.59 20.65 49.38
CA THR A 336 -3.31 20.82 50.65
C THR A 336 -2.28 21.44 51.57
N VAL A 337 -2.45 22.72 51.84
CA VAL A 337 -1.74 23.40 52.91
C VAL A 337 -2.25 22.71 54.16
N GLY A 338 -1.44 21.78 54.68
CA GLY A 338 -1.64 21.22 56.01
C GLY A 338 -1.54 22.33 57.04
N PRO A 339 -2.31 22.22 58.15
CA PRO A 339 -2.32 23.26 59.16
C PRO A 339 -0.89 23.46 59.73
N VAL A 340 -0.47 24.70 59.75
CA VAL A 340 0.78 25.15 60.33
C VAL A 340 0.78 24.86 61.83
N PRO A 341 1.72 24.09 62.43
CA PRO A 341 1.87 24.04 63.88
C PRO A 341 2.59 25.30 64.33
N VAL A 342 1.94 25.97 65.27
CA VAL A 342 2.44 27.14 65.99
C VAL A 342 3.76 26.82 66.65
N ALA A 343 4.77 27.66 66.43
CA ALA A 343 6.10 27.62 67.02
C ALA A 343 6.04 27.82 68.54
N ASN A 344 6.67 26.93 69.29
CA ASN A 344 7.17 27.28 70.64
C ASN A 344 8.69 27.28 70.64
N THR A 345 9.19 28.46 70.85
CA THR A 345 10.59 28.85 71.01
C THR A 345 11.16 28.25 72.27
N THR A 346 12.29 27.53 72.20
CA THR A 346 13.31 27.58 73.31
C THR A 346 14.69 27.34 72.71
N VAL A 347 15.48 28.29 73.08
CA VAL A 347 16.93 28.55 72.84
C VAL A 347 17.78 27.47 73.53
N THR A 348 18.79 26.88 72.91
CA THR A 348 20.16 26.84 73.51
C THR A 348 21.18 26.30 72.46
N LYS A 349 22.36 26.93 72.55
CA LYS A 349 23.57 26.98 71.72
C LYS A 349 24.51 25.76 71.92
N PRO A 350 25.50 25.55 71.04
CA PRO A 350 26.31 24.36 70.83
C PRO A 350 27.59 24.34 71.72
N PRO A 351 28.50 23.36 71.74
CA PRO A 351 29.46 23.14 70.66
C PRO A 351 30.12 21.75 70.50
N ALA A 352 30.99 21.69 69.54
CA ALA A 352 32.29 20.99 69.41
C ALA A 352 32.43 19.68 68.66
N LYS A 353 33.27 19.77 67.64
CA LYS A 353 34.13 18.77 67.00
C LYS A 353 35.19 18.23 67.96
N PRO A 354 36.14 17.35 67.56
CA PRO A 354 36.25 16.35 66.46
C PRO A 354 36.84 15.00 66.99
N MET A 355 37.08 14.03 66.10
CA MET A 355 38.35 13.26 65.97
C MET A 355 38.15 11.91 65.28
N THR A 356 38.77 11.79 64.16
CA THR A 356 39.83 10.86 63.71
C THR A 356 39.66 9.36 63.88
N GLY A 357 39.80 8.69 62.79
CA GLY A 357 40.65 7.54 62.61
C GLY A 357 40.02 6.22 62.16
N PRO A 358 40.82 5.46 61.44
CA PRO A 358 40.31 4.65 60.35
C PRO A 358 40.38 3.13 60.62
N LEU A 359 40.16 2.33 59.56
CA LEU A 359 40.40 0.90 59.42
C LEU A 359 39.15 0.03 59.62
N ARG A 360 38.74 -0.87 58.74
CA ARG A 360 39.50 -1.88 58.04
C ARG A 360 38.55 -2.68 57.12
N VAL A 361 39.01 -2.94 55.94
CA VAL A 361 38.67 -3.91 54.94
C VAL A 361 38.11 -5.23 55.50
N SER A 362 37.00 -5.75 54.94
CA SER A 362 36.84 -7.15 54.73
C SER A 362 35.90 -7.42 53.56
N ALA A 363 36.49 -7.88 52.47
CA ALA A 363 35.85 -8.47 51.34
C ALA A 363 35.49 -9.91 51.67
N LYS A 364 34.30 -10.38 51.17
CA LYS A 364 34.07 -11.73 50.70
C LYS A 364 32.69 -11.90 50.05
N PRO A 365 32.44 -12.97 49.25
CA PRO A 365 32.48 -12.86 47.81
C PRO A 365 31.09 -13.18 47.17
N SER A 366 30.97 -12.76 45.93
CA SER A 366 29.88 -13.04 45.01
C SER A 366 29.53 -14.51 44.86
N LYS A 367 28.28 -14.90 45.06
CA LYS A 367 27.74 -16.17 44.60
C LYS A 367 27.35 -16.06 43.14
N LYS A 368 28.03 -16.82 42.28
CA LYS A 368 27.70 -17.12 40.89
C LYS A 368 26.28 -17.75 40.86
N TRP A 369 25.42 -17.09 40.08
CA TRP A 369 24.13 -17.65 39.69
C TRP A 369 24.29 -18.44 38.40
N THR A 370 24.09 -19.77 38.46
CA THR A 370 24.03 -20.65 37.31
C THR A 370 22.57 -20.78 36.86
N PRO A 371 22.26 -20.74 35.56
CA PRO A 371 20.91 -20.93 35.07
C PRO A 371 20.53 -22.41 35.11
N LYS A 372 19.42 -22.73 35.76
CA LYS A 372 18.78 -24.06 35.72
C LYS A 372 18.15 -24.27 34.34
N LYS A 373 18.52 -25.39 33.72
CA LYS A 373 17.90 -25.97 32.53
C LYS A 373 16.45 -26.32 32.80
N ASN A 374 15.53 -25.84 31.99
CA ASN A 374 14.15 -26.29 31.92
C ASN A 374 14.05 -27.63 31.20
N PRO A 375 13.16 -28.53 31.64
CA PRO A 375 13.01 -29.84 31.02
C PRO A 375 12.20 -29.75 29.70
N VAL A 376 12.64 -30.56 28.77
CA VAL A 376 12.06 -30.82 27.46
C VAL A 376 10.60 -31.30 27.61
N VAL A 377 9.66 -30.54 27.07
CA VAL A 377 8.28 -30.97 26.91
C VAL A 377 8.17 -31.78 25.61
N LYS A 378 7.80 -33.05 25.76
CA LYS A 378 7.52 -34.00 24.67
C LYS A 378 6.38 -33.49 23.80
N LYS A 379 6.66 -33.45 22.48
CA LYS A 379 5.75 -33.23 21.39
C LYS A 379 4.71 -34.37 21.35
N VAL A 380 3.48 -34.10 21.70
CA VAL A 380 2.34 -34.98 21.41
C VAL A 380 1.75 -34.58 20.10
N GLN A 381 1.92 -35.45 19.10
CA GLN A 381 1.24 -35.36 17.82
C GLN A 381 -0.21 -35.80 17.99
N ALA A 382 -1.16 -34.89 17.92
CA ALA A 382 -2.57 -35.23 17.74
C ALA A 382 -2.90 -35.20 16.25
N LYS A 383 -3.15 -36.39 15.69
CA LYS A 383 -3.70 -36.62 14.35
C LYS A 383 -5.14 -36.11 14.35
N ALA A 384 -5.40 -35.01 13.66
CA ALA A 384 -6.75 -34.58 13.31
C ALA A 384 -7.13 -35.17 11.95
N LYS A 385 -8.20 -35.97 11.91
CA LYS A 385 -8.85 -36.48 10.72
C LYS A 385 -9.66 -35.34 10.06
N PRO A 386 -9.76 -35.30 8.72
CA PRO A 386 -10.63 -34.35 8.06
C PRO A 386 -12.08 -34.77 8.20
N VAL A 387 -12.91 -33.87 8.70
CA VAL A 387 -14.38 -33.99 8.65
C VAL A 387 -14.85 -33.46 7.30
N VAL A 388 -15.37 -34.40 6.51
CA VAL A 388 -16.12 -34.09 5.28
C VAL A 388 -17.48 -33.58 5.72
N VAL A 389 -17.80 -32.32 5.43
CA VAL A 389 -19.17 -31.80 5.51
C VAL A 389 -19.77 -31.86 4.12
N GLN A 390 -20.75 -32.77 3.98
CA GLN A 390 -21.60 -32.90 2.81
C GLN A 390 -22.48 -31.66 2.65
N ALA A 391 -22.52 -31.18 1.41
CA ALA A 391 -23.49 -30.19 0.96
C ALA A 391 -24.91 -30.82 0.94
N ALA A 392 -25.86 -30.13 1.52
CA ALA A 392 -27.27 -30.42 1.37
C ALA A 392 -28.03 -29.18 0.91
N SER A 393 -28.64 -29.32 -0.26
CA SER A 393 -29.95 -28.83 -0.69
C SER A 393 -30.12 -27.34 -1.04
N GLN A 394 -30.03 -27.06 -2.30
CA GLN A 394 -31.08 -26.50 -3.19
C GLN A 394 -32.19 -25.69 -2.48
N THR A 395 -32.17 -24.41 -2.69
CA THR A 395 -33.36 -23.57 -2.61
C THR A 395 -33.51 -22.78 -3.92
N LYS A 396 -34.60 -23.00 -4.53
CA LYS A 396 -35.20 -22.57 -5.78
C LYS A 396 -35.14 -21.02 -5.96
N VAL A 397 -34.60 -20.60 -7.10
CA VAL A 397 -34.70 -19.26 -7.64
C VAL A 397 -36.09 -19.06 -8.26
N PRO A 398 -36.82 -17.99 -7.97
CA PRO A 398 -37.98 -17.59 -8.77
C PRO A 398 -37.56 -16.68 -9.93
N ALA A 399 -38.30 -16.85 -11.00
CA ALA A 399 -38.10 -16.39 -12.36
C ALA A 399 -38.07 -14.84 -12.51
N ARG A 400 -37.23 -14.48 -13.38
CA ARG A 400 -37.06 -13.30 -14.25
C ARG A 400 -38.38 -12.61 -14.63
N ALA A 401 -38.57 -11.39 -14.19
CA ALA A 401 -39.53 -10.43 -14.75
C ALA A 401 -38.91 -9.70 -15.95
N LYS A 402 -39.68 -9.62 -17.05
CA LYS A 402 -39.34 -8.97 -18.32
C LYS A 402 -39.35 -7.44 -18.15
N PRO A 403 -38.52 -6.72 -18.91
CA PRO A 403 -38.56 -5.26 -18.92
C PRO A 403 -39.75 -4.77 -19.77
N VAL A 404 -40.49 -3.82 -19.20
CA VAL A 404 -41.52 -3.07 -19.90
C VAL A 404 -40.86 -1.94 -20.66
N ALA A 405 -41.13 -1.84 -21.95
CA ALA A 405 -40.75 -0.77 -22.81
C ALA A 405 -41.58 0.50 -22.46
N VAL A 406 -40.87 1.58 -22.19
CA VAL A 406 -41.49 2.94 -22.09
C VAL A 406 -41.17 3.68 -23.38
N THR A 407 -42.21 3.99 -24.10
CA THR A 407 -42.26 4.77 -25.32
C THR A 407 -41.83 6.21 -25.08
N SER A 408 -40.96 6.70 -25.95
CA SER A 408 -40.55 8.08 -26.08
C SER A 408 -41.72 8.96 -26.54
N SER A 409 -42.03 10.02 -25.78
CA SER A 409 -42.81 11.14 -26.31
C SER A 409 -41.92 12.39 -26.39
N SER A 410 -41.76 12.82 -27.61
CA SER A 410 -41.18 14.07 -28.08
C SER A 410 -41.92 15.28 -27.51
N SER A 411 -41.20 16.22 -26.91
CA SER A 411 -41.73 17.59 -26.81
C SER A 411 -40.62 18.64 -27.04
N LYS A 412 -40.91 19.40 -28.02
CA LYS A 412 -40.33 20.62 -28.56
C LYS A 412 -39.65 21.57 -27.57
N LYS A 413 -38.48 21.98 -27.99
CA LYS A 413 -37.70 23.15 -27.57
C LYS A 413 -38.38 24.46 -27.98
N PRO A 414 -38.34 25.52 -27.19
CA PRO A 414 -38.32 26.90 -27.73
C PRO A 414 -36.98 27.56 -27.42
N SER A 415 -36.45 28.23 -28.46
CA SER A 415 -35.27 29.08 -28.47
C SER A 415 -35.49 30.39 -27.73
N PRO A 416 -34.47 30.99 -27.07
CA PRO A 416 -34.57 32.37 -26.59
C PRO A 416 -34.12 33.36 -27.66
N SER A 417 -34.93 34.34 -27.83
CA SER A 417 -34.70 35.55 -28.65
C SER A 417 -33.71 36.50 -27.97
N ILE A 418 -32.81 36.96 -28.82
CA ILE A 418 -31.90 38.07 -28.60
C ILE A 418 -32.69 39.36 -28.47
N ASN A 419 -32.44 40.14 -27.43
CA ASN A 419 -32.81 41.55 -27.39
C ASN A 419 -31.59 42.41 -27.05
N THR A 420 -31.12 43.09 -28.08
CA THR A 420 -30.15 44.18 -28.06
C THR A 420 -30.89 45.44 -27.65
N GLN A 421 -30.43 46.14 -26.63
CA GLN A 421 -30.67 47.60 -26.56
C GLN A 421 -29.50 48.31 -25.90
N GLU A 422 -29.11 49.33 -26.67
CA GLU A 422 -28.08 50.32 -26.47
C GLU A 422 -28.31 51.25 -25.29
N GLN A 423 -27.21 51.82 -24.98
CA GLN A 423 -26.86 52.96 -24.14
C GLN A 423 -27.81 54.19 -24.18
N PRO A 424 -27.65 55.19 -23.31
CA PRO A 424 -26.41 55.97 -23.11
C PRO A 424 -25.75 55.90 -21.75
#